data_2517249c872f5cc3b511b9842fba0dda
#
_entry.id   2517249c872f5cc3b511b9842fba0dda
#
_cell.length_a   1.000
_cell.length_b   1.000
_cell.length_c   1.000
_cell.angle_alpha   90.00
_cell.angle_beta   90.00
_cell.angle_gamma   90.00
#
_symmetry.space_group_name_H-M   'P 1'
#
loop_
_entity.id
_entity.type
_entity.pdbx_description
1 polymer ?
#
loop_
_entity_poly.entity_id
_entity_poly.type
_entity_poly.pdbx_seq_one_letter_code
_entity_poly.pdbx_strand_id
1 'polypeptide(L)'
;MKKLIGGLVAALALAGAAYANDVKVSLTGAEEVPAVTTAAKGSGTITVKDDMSVSGSVKTEGLTGVAAHIHAAAAGKNGPPVITLTKKGDNEWVVPEGAKLTAEQHAAFKAGGLYVNVHTAANKGGEIRGQLKP
;
A
#
# COMPACT_ATOMS: atom_id res chain seq x y z
N MET A 1 49.64 -29.72 -6.47
CA MET A 1 49.18 -29.20 -6.39
C MET A 1 47.96 -28.84 -6.22
N LYS A 2 47.44 -28.54 -6.04
CA LYS A 2 46.47 -28.23 -5.92
C LYS A 2 45.74 -27.26 -5.66
N LYS A 3 45.02 -26.89 -5.55
CA LYS A 3 44.41 -26.02 -5.40
C LYS A 3 43.23 -25.78 -5.04
N LEU A 4 42.74 -25.33 -4.80
CA LEU A 4 41.72 -25.04 -4.52
C LEU A 4 40.98 -24.19 -4.43
N ILE A 5 40.33 -23.88 -4.33
CA ILE A 5 39.73 -23.17 -4.36
C ILE A 5 38.77 -22.70 -3.90
N GLY A 6 38.34 -22.37 -3.68
CA GLY A 6 37.61 -21.90 -3.21
C GLY A 6 36.51 -21.24 -3.28
N GLY A 7 36.04 -20.97 -3.10
CA GLY A 7 35.15 -20.34 -3.28
C GLY A 7 34.17 -19.82 -2.79
N LEU A 8 33.66 -19.50 -2.75
CA LEU A 8 32.96 -19.03 -2.59
C LEU A 8 32.06 -18.51 -2.04
N VAL A 9 31.61 -18.31 -1.92
CA VAL A 9 30.99 -17.87 -1.30
C VAL A 9 30.30 -16.83 -1.27
N ALA A 10 30.31 -16.22 -1.91
CA ALA A 10 29.68 -15.07 -2.06
C ALA A 10 28.27 -15.06 -1.79
N ALA A 11 27.69 -16.04 -1.94
CA ALA A 11 26.31 -16.10 -1.77
C ALA A 11 25.85 -15.51 -0.51
N LEU A 12 26.74 -15.42 0.39
CA LEU A 12 26.34 -14.95 1.58
C LEU A 12 25.82 -13.62 1.57
N ALA A 13 26.37 -12.84 0.73
CA ALA A 13 26.00 -11.48 0.73
C ALA A 13 24.57 -11.25 0.57
N LEU A 14 23.89 -12.16 -0.07
CA LEU A 14 22.52 -11.96 -0.33
C LEU A 14 21.66 -12.24 0.83
N ALA A 15 22.14 -13.03 1.71
CA ALA A 15 21.30 -13.48 2.77
C ALA A 15 20.74 -12.36 3.61
N GLY A 16 21.45 -11.28 3.73
CA GLY A 16 20.97 -10.21 4.55
C GLY A 16 20.11 -9.21 3.82
N ALA A 17 19.92 -9.36 2.54
CA ALA A 17 19.17 -8.39 1.79
C ALA A 17 17.69 -8.47 2.14
N ALA A 18 17.13 -7.34 2.54
CA ALA A 18 15.71 -7.26 2.76
C ALA A 18 15.08 -6.76 1.49
N TYR A 19 14.11 -7.46 0.98
CA TYR A 19 13.39 -7.03 -0.19
C TYR A 19 12.25 -6.12 0.20
N ALA A 20 12.04 -5.08 -0.58
CA ALA A 20 10.96 -4.16 -0.42
C ALA A 20 10.26 -3.99 -1.75
N ASN A 21 8.93 -4.05 -1.74
CA ASN A 21 8.13 -3.73 -2.89
C ASN A 21 7.61 -2.33 -2.75
N ASP A 22 8.09 -1.42 -3.60
CA ASP A 22 7.60 -0.05 -3.68
C ASP A 22 6.49 -0.04 -4.72
N VAL A 23 5.28 0.16 -4.27
CA VAL A 23 4.12 0.15 -5.16
C VAL A 23 3.61 1.56 -5.34
N LYS A 24 3.67 2.05 -6.57
CA LYS A 24 3.07 3.34 -6.89
C LYS A 24 1.59 3.12 -7.09
N VAL A 25 0.79 3.99 -6.48
CA VAL A 25 -0.65 3.86 -6.52
C VAL A 25 -1.28 5.18 -6.95
N SER A 26 -2.29 5.09 -7.80
CA SER A 26 -3.12 6.23 -8.18
C SER A 26 -4.52 5.97 -7.68
N LEU A 27 -5.11 6.98 -7.05
CA LEU A 27 -6.46 6.86 -6.49
C LEU A 27 -7.43 7.70 -7.30
N THR A 28 -8.54 7.10 -7.70
CA THR A 28 -9.60 7.78 -8.44
C THR A 28 -10.97 7.34 -7.93
N GLY A 29 -11.99 8.13 -8.21
CA GLY A 29 -13.34 7.75 -7.86
C GLY A 29 -13.88 6.59 -8.68
N ALA A 30 -13.37 6.42 -9.90
CA ALA A 30 -13.81 5.33 -10.77
C ALA A 30 -13.46 3.95 -10.20
N GLU A 31 -12.43 3.87 -9.36
CA GLU A 31 -12.01 2.60 -8.75
C GLU A 31 -12.78 2.27 -7.48
N GLU A 32 -13.59 3.20 -6.97
CA GLU A 32 -14.44 2.91 -5.82
C GLU A 32 -15.56 1.95 -6.20
N VAL A 33 -16.13 1.26 -5.21
CA VAL A 33 -17.21 0.30 -5.42
C VAL A 33 -18.36 0.63 -4.46
N PRO A 34 -19.45 1.15 -4.96
CA PRO A 34 -19.70 1.56 -6.34
C PRO A 34 -18.86 2.79 -6.73
N ALA A 35 -18.67 2.96 -8.02
CA ALA A 35 -17.86 4.07 -8.52
C ALA A 35 -18.42 5.42 -8.09
N VAL A 36 -17.52 6.35 -7.81
CA VAL A 36 -17.87 7.71 -7.40
C VAL A 36 -17.45 8.66 -8.52
N THR A 37 -18.39 9.52 -8.91
CA THR A 37 -18.09 10.55 -9.90
C THR A 37 -17.48 11.74 -9.16
N THR A 38 -16.20 11.95 -9.34
CA THR A 38 -15.48 13.03 -8.68
C THR A 38 -14.26 13.41 -9.51
N ALA A 39 -13.85 14.67 -9.41
CA ALA A 39 -12.63 15.13 -10.00
C ALA A 39 -11.44 14.94 -9.04
N ALA A 40 -11.71 14.53 -7.81
CA ALA A 40 -10.66 14.31 -6.82
C ALA A 40 -9.77 13.14 -7.26
N LYS A 41 -8.51 13.21 -6.88
CA LYS A 41 -7.55 12.17 -7.19
C LYS A 41 -6.44 12.15 -6.15
N GLY A 42 -5.70 11.06 -6.14
CA GLY A 42 -4.55 10.92 -5.25
C GLY A 42 -3.50 10.07 -5.88
N SER A 43 -2.32 10.12 -5.32
CA SER A 43 -1.20 9.28 -5.74
C SER A 43 -0.18 9.17 -4.61
N GLY A 44 0.60 8.13 -4.66
CA GLY A 44 1.67 7.94 -3.69
C GLY A 44 2.39 6.64 -3.90
N THR A 45 3.20 6.29 -2.91
CA THR A 45 3.95 5.05 -2.91
C THR A 45 3.76 4.36 -1.58
N ILE A 46 3.38 3.10 -1.63
CA ILE A 46 3.28 2.25 -0.45
C ILE A 46 4.35 1.18 -0.59
N THR A 47 5.16 1.04 0.44
CA THR A 47 6.25 0.07 0.45
C THR A 47 5.92 -1.05 1.42
N VAL A 48 5.97 -2.28 0.94
CA VAL A 48 5.76 -3.48 1.77
C VAL A 48 7.04 -4.29 1.73
N LYS A 49 7.60 -4.55 2.91
CA LYS A 49 8.85 -5.31 3.02
C LYS A 49 8.57 -6.78 3.29
N ASP A 50 9.59 -7.60 3.08
CA ASP A 50 9.45 -9.05 3.33
C ASP A 50 9.16 -9.40 4.77
N ASP A 51 9.52 -8.53 5.72
CA ASP A 51 9.18 -8.72 7.12
C ASP A 51 7.75 -8.28 7.43
N MET A 52 6.98 -7.95 6.39
CA MET A 52 5.58 -7.53 6.45
C MET A 52 5.35 -6.12 6.98
N SER A 53 6.41 -5.37 7.21
CA SER A 53 6.27 -3.97 7.61
C SER A 53 5.84 -3.13 6.42
N VAL A 54 5.07 -2.08 6.69
CA VAL A 54 4.51 -1.20 5.67
C VAL A 54 4.86 0.23 5.98
N SER A 55 5.20 0.97 4.95
CA SER A 55 5.46 2.40 5.05
C SER A 55 4.95 3.09 3.79
N GLY A 56 4.97 4.40 3.80
CA GLY A 56 4.62 5.17 2.62
C GLY A 56 3.55 6.21 2.91
N SER A 57 3.14 6.87 1.84
CA SER A 57 2.15 7.94 1.94
C SER A 57 1.43 8.13 0.62
N VAL A 58 0.27 8.77 0.70
CA VAL A 58 -0.47 9.20 -0.48
C VAL A 58 -0.83 10.66 -0.31
N LYS A 59 -0.82 11.40 -1.41
CA LYS A 59 -1.24 12.79 -1.45
C LYS A 59 -2.51 12.87 -2.27
N THR A 60 -3.39 13.76 -1.86
CA THR A 60 -4.68 13.93 -2.52
C THR A 60 -4.86 15.36 -3.01
N GLU A 61 -5.74 15.53 -3.97
CA GLU A 61 -6.16 16.84 -4.42
C GLU A 61 -7.64 16.80 -4.78
N GLY A 62 -8.31 17.90 -4.59
CA GLY A 62 -9.72 18.03 -4.96
C GLY A 62 -10.70 17.45 -3.94
N LEU A 63 -10.25 17.11 -2.74
CA LEU A 63 -11.15 16.65 -1.69
C LEU A 63 -10.64 17.04 -0.30
N THR A 64 -11.53 16.97 0.67
CA THR A 64 -11.17 17.10 2.07
C THR A 64 -11.36 15.74 2.72
N GLY A 65 -10.26 15.04 2.94
CA GLY A 65 -10.31 13.70 3.52
C GLY A 65 -10.60 13.73 5.01
N VAL A 66 -11.40 12.79 5.48
CA VAL A 66 -11.70 12.65 6.91
C VAL A 66 -11.07 11.38 7.47
N ALA A 67 -10.77 10.40 6.63
CA ALA A 67 -10.10 9.16 7.01
C ALA A 67 -9.50 8.51 5.78
N ALA A 68 -8.49 7.69 5.97
CA ALA A 68 -7.90 6.90 4.90
C ALA A 68 -7.41 5.57 5.44
N HIS A 69 -7.53 4.52 4.64
CA HIS A 69 -7.15 3.17 5.06
C HIS A 69 -6.54 2.39 3.91
N ILE A 70 -5.77 1.37 4.29
CA ILE A 70 -5.47 0.26 3.39
C ILE A 70 -6.47 -0.83 3.75
N HIS A 71 -7.13 -1.40 2.78
CA HIS A 71 -8.15 -2.44 2.93
C HIS A 71 -7.73 -3.71 2.21
N ALA A 72 -8.34 -4.82 2.57
CA ALA A 72 -8.06 -6.11 1.94
C ALA A 72 -9.26 -6.59 1.12
N ALA A 73 -9.18 -6.45 -0.18
CA ALA A 73 -10.08 -7.05 -1.16
C ALA A 73 -9.48 -6.89 -2.55
N ALA A 74 -9.92 -7.73 -3.46
CA ALA A 74 -9.53 -7.63 -4.85
C ALA A 74 -10.19 -6.40 -5.50
N ALA A 75 -9.67 -5.98 -6.63
CA ALA A 75 -10.27 -4.90 -7.40
C ALA A 75 -11.73 -5.22 -7.68
N GLY A 76 -12.59 -4.23 -7.58
CA GLY A 76 -14.02 -4.41 -7.81
C GLY A 76 -14.79 -4.92 -6.59
N LYS A 77 -14.13 -5.12 -5.47
CA LYS A 77 -14.78 -5.60 -4.24
C LYS A 77 -14.40 -4.74 -3.06
N ASN A 78 -15.28 -4.66 -2.07
CA ASN A 78 -15.00 -3.95 -0.83
C ASN A 78 -14.57 -4.95 0.24
N GLY A 79 -13.61 -4.56 1.06
CA GLY A 79 -13.12 -5.39 2.14
C GLY A 79 -12.83 -4.58 3.40
N PRO A 80 -12.44 -5.29 4.47
CA PRO A 80 -12.19 -4.64 5.76
C PRO A 80 -10.89 -3.83 5.77
N PRO A 81 -10.80 -2.79 6.60
CA PRO A 81 -9.57 -2.04 6.75
C PRO A 81 -8.53 -2.88 7.50
N VAL A 82 -7.29 -2.79 7.06
CA VAL A 82 -6.17 -3.49 7.70
C VAL A 82 -5.16 -2.53 8.31
N ILE A 83 -5.03 -1.34 7.76
CA ILE A 83 -4.16 -0.28 8.29
C ILE A 83 -4.89 1.05 8.17
N THR A 84 -4.95 1.79 9.27
CA THR A 84 -5.50 3.15 9.25
C THR A 84 -4.34 4.12 9.02
N LEU A 85 -4.47 4.97 8.01
CA LEU A 85 -3.45 5.97 7.70
C LEU A 85 -3.63 7.19 8.59
N THR A 86 -2.55 7.88 8.85
CA THR A 86 -2.54 9.08 9.68
C THR A 86 -2.55 10.31 8.77
N LYS A 87 -3.43 11.25 9.05
CA LYS A 87 -3.50 12.50 8.29
C LYS A 87 -2.30 13.37 8.64
N LYS A 88 -1.61 13.85 7.63
CA LYS A 88 -0.48 14.74 7.78
C LYS A 88 -0.74 15.98 6.93
N GLY A 89 -1.16 17.06 7.57
CA GLY A 89 -1.57 18.25 6.83
C GLY A 89 -2.92 18.04 6.15
N ASP A 90 -3.26 18.88 5.19
CA ASP A 90 -4.57 18.83 4.57
C ASP A 90 -4.71 17.79 3.48
N ASN A 91 -3.63 17.47 2.82
CA ASN A 91 -3.68 16.67 1.59
C ASN A 91 -2.75 15.45 1.59
N GLU A 92 -2.29 15.01 2.74
CA GLU A 92 -1.38 13.88 2.81
C GLU A 92 -1.79 12.88 3.88
N TRP A 93 -1.68 11.59 3.57
CA TRP A 93 -1.99 10.50 4.48
C TRP A 93 -0.79 9.57 4.52
N VAL A 94 -0.33 9.25 5.72
CA VAL A 94 0.92 8.52 5.93
C VAL A 94 0.64 7.22 6.67
N VAL A 95 1.30 6.15 6.27
CA VAL A 95 1.25 4.89 7.00
C VAL A 95 1.94 5.11 8.35
N PRO A 96 1.27 4.80 9.46
CA PRO A 96 1.87 5.04 10.77
C PRO A 96 3.10 4.17 10.99
N GLU A 97 4.05 4.69 11.75
CA GLU A 97 5.26 3.95 12.08
C GLU A 97 4.88 2.67 12.81
N GLY A 98 5.57 1.59 12.51
CA GLY A 98 5.29 0.30 13.13
C GLY A 98 4.18 -0.50 12.48
N ALA A 99 3.57 -0.02 11.41
CA ALA A 99 2.50 -0.75 10.74
C ALA A 99 3.02 -2.06 10.15
N LYS A 100 2.29 -3.12 10.33
CA LYS A 100 2.62 -4.45 9.82
C LYS A 100 1.39 -5.16 9.32
N LEU A 101 1.60 -5.98 8.31
CA LEU A 101 0.57 -6.88 7.81
C LEU A 101 0.67 -8.22 8.55
N THR A 102 -0.44 -8.92 8.64
CA THR A 102 -0.40 -10.33 9.05
C THR A 102 0.10 -11.15 7.87
N ALA A 103 0.43 -12.41 8.09
CA ALA A 103 0.86 -13.30 7.02
C ALA A 103 -0.23 -13.42 5.94
N GLU A 104 -1.51 -13.47 6.34
CA GLU A 104 -2.60 -13.53 5.38
C GLU A 104 -2.72 -12.25 4.58
N GLN A 105 -2.58 -11.11 5.22
CA GLN A 105 -2.65 -9.82 4.54
C GLN A 105 -1.48 -9.64 3.60
N HIS A 106 -0.30 -10.13 3.97
CA HIS A 106 0.88 -10.08 3.11
C HIS A 106 0.67 -10.95 1.87
N ALA A 107 0.08 -12.12 2.03
CA ALA A 107 -0.26 -12.98 0.90
C ALA A 107 -1.28 -12.30 -0.01
N ALA A 108 -2.27 -11.62 0.57
CA ALA A 108 -3.25 -10.86 -0.19
C ALA A 108 -2.57 -9.74 -0.97
N PHE A 109 -1.62 -9.04 -0.35
CA PHE A 109 -0.84 -8.00 -1.02
C PHE A 109 -0.15 -8.56 -2.27
N LYS A 110 0.53 -9.69 -2.13
CA LYS A 110 1.23 -10.31 -3.25
C LYS A 110 0.30 -10.71 -4.39
N ALA A 111 -0.93 -11.01 -4.07
CA ALA A 111 -1.95 -11.38 -5.05
C ALA A 111 -2.71 -10.16 -5.59
N GLY A 112 -2.30 -8.93 -5.22
CA GLY A 112 -2.98 -7.72 -5.66
C GLY A 112 -4.28 -7.44 -4.93
N GLY A 113 -4.45 -8.00 -3.74
CA GLY A 113 -5.68 -7.91 -2.95
C GLY A 113 -5.70 -6.89 -1.84
N LEU A 114 -4.90 -5.84 -1.94
CA LEU A 114 -5.00 -4.71 -1.02
C LEU A 114 -5.28 -3.43 -1.83
N TYR A 115 -5.97 -2.49 -1.21
CA TYR A 115 -6.21 -1.19 -1.84
C TYR A 115 -6.16 -0.07 -0.80
N VAL A 116 -5.89 1.13 -1.28
CA VAL A 116 -5.92 2.34 -0.45
C VAL A 116 -7.15 3.12 -0.84
N ASN A 117 -7.88 3.68 0.13
CA ASN A 117 -8.89 4.67 -0.20
C ASN A 117 -8.93 5.80 0.80
N VAL A 118 -9.48 6.92 0.38
CA VAL A 118 -9.65 8.11 1.19
C VAL A 118 -11.14 8.42 1.26
N HIS A 119 -11.63 8.57 2.48
CA HIS A 119 -13.03 8.82 2.78
C HIS A 119 -13.27 10.30 3.00
N THR A 120 -14.44 10.76 2.62
CA THR A 120 -14.86 12.15 2.82
C THR A 120 -16.23 12.18 3.47
N ALA A 121 -16.65 13.36 3.93
CA ALA A 121 -17.97 13.52 4.52
C ALA A 121 -19.08 13.17 3.53
N ALA A 122 -18.86 13.48 2.26
CA ALA A 122 -19.84 13.19 1.21
C ALA A 122 -19.83 11.72 0.79
N ASN A 123 -18.68 11.06 0.90
CA ASN A 123 -18.52 9.68 0.50
C ASN A 123 -17.86 8.91 1.63
N LYS A 124 -18.68 8.52 2.60
CA LYS A 124 -18.17 7.87 3.81
C LYS A 124 -17.57 6.49 3.54
N GLY A 125 -17.97 5.83 2.49
CA GLY A 125 -17.41 4.56 2.07
C GLY A 125 -16.14 4.70 1.25
N GLY A 126 -15.74 5.92 0.93
CA GLY A 126 -14.55 6.23 0.14
C GLY A 126 -14.90 7.07 -1.08
N GLU A 127 -14.09 8.10 -1.33
CA GLU A 127 -14.28 8.94 -2.51
C GLU A 127 -13.31 8.57 -3.62
N ILE A 128 -12.07 8.22 -3.28
CA ILE A 128 -11.07 7.79 -4.24
C ILE A 128 -10.36 6.54 -3.74
N ARG A 129 -10.01 5.68 -4.66
CA ARG A 129 -9.44 4.36 -4.35
C ARG A 129 -8.38 3.97 -5.38
N GLY A 130 -7.36 3.26 -4.95
CA GLY A 130 -6.36 2.68 -5.84
C GLY A 130 -5.93 1.31 -5.35
N GLN A 131 -5.89 0.35 -6.26
CA GLN A 131 -5.45 -1.01 -5.95
C GLN A 131 -3.93 -1.05 -5.89
N LEU A 132 -3.38 -1.74 -4.88
CA LEU A 132 -1.95 -1.95 -4.78
C LEU A 132 -1.57 -3.13 -5.67
N LYS A 133 -0.79 -2.87 -6.71
CA LYS A 133 -0.36 -3.89 -7.66
C LYS A 133 1.14 -4.07 -7.54
N PRO A 134 1.59 -5.07 -6.82
CA PRO A 134 3.01 -5.29 -6.61
C PRO A 134 3.73 -5.68 -7.90
#